data_5a3cb8ad519dd73fd5febf59412ae015
#
_entry.id   5a3cb8ad519dd73fd5febf59412ae015
#
_cell.length_a   1.000
_cell.length_b   1.000
_cell.length_c   1.000
_cell.angle_alpha   90.00
_cell.angle_beta   90.00
_cell.angle_gamma   90.00
#
_symmetry.space_group_name_H-M   'P 1'
#
loop_
_entity.id
_entity.type
_entity.pdbx_description
1 polymer ?
#
loop_
_entity_poly.entity_id
_entity_poly.type
_entity_poly.pdbx_seq_one_letter_code
_entity_poly.pdbx_strand_id
1 'polypeptide(L)'
;FQSYSYEFIYNPVISSDYLFSSIEFTVSDTNSYGKLYIRLNGKIISEVSPVEGQKFSIVLNKIDQVNGNNLVEIVPNYIGLNPFNKLNIELKDINYVENYVGSSNVHKNSFYIKDSTTVSEIELNFLSKSPDYGPKFSIFLNDNFINSFNRDGEYSLNLNQEYAKVGLNIIEYRLDSKSDIEFILPKLFLK
;
A
#
# COMPACT_ATOMS: atom_id res chain seq x y z
N PHE A 1 -17.91 -17.49 -14.15
CA PHE A 1 -16.52 -17.18 -14.55
C PHE A 1 -15.98 -16.15 -13.55
N GLN A 2 -15.06 -16.56 -12.67
CA GLN A 2 -14.40 -15.64 -11.73
C GLN A 2 -13.24 -14.97 -12.46
N SER A 3 -13.36 -13.67 -12.72
CA SER A 3 -12.20 -12.82 -12.95
C SER A 3 -11.64 -12.48 -11.57
N TYR A 4 -10.44 -12.92 -11.26
CA TYR A 4 -9.79 -12.50 -10.04
C TYR A 4 -9.34 -11.05 -10.23
N SER A 5 -9.92 -10.13 -9.47
CA SER A 5 -9.41 -8.78 -9.29
C SER A 5 -8.60 -8.74 -7.99
N TYR A 6 -7.51 -7.98 -8.00
CA TYR A 6 -6.81 -7.64 -6.77
C TYR A 6 -7.41 -6.34 -6.25
N GLU A 7 -7.87 -6.35 -5.02
CA GLU A 7 -8.52 -5.20 -4.40
C GLU A 7 -7.87 -4.90 -3.06
N PHE A 8 -7.63 -3.63 -2.79
CA PHE A 8 -7.25 -3.18 -1.46
C PHE A 8 -7.83 -1.81 -1.16
N ILE A 9 -8.07 -1.56 0.12
CA ILE A 9 -8.58 -0.29 0.62
C ILE A 9 -7.47 0.39 1.40
N TYR A 10 -7.25 1.67 1.11
CA TYR A 10 -6.34 2.52 1.86
C TYR A 10 -7.02 3.85 2.22
N ASN A 11 -6.50 4.50 3.25
CA ASN A 11 -7.02 5.78 3.72
C ASN A 11 -5.85 6.74 3.93
N PRO A 12 -5.48 7.52 2.89
CA PRO A 12 -4.35 8.44 2.98
C PRO A 12 -4.69 9.59 3.92
N VAL A 13 -3.73 9.97 4.74
CA VAL A 13 -3.81 11.23 5.47
C VAL A 13 -3.37 12.35 4.54
N ILE A 14 -4.34 12.92 3.80
CA ILE A 14 -4.09 14.03 2.88
C ILE A 14 -3.80 15.30 3.68
N SER A 15 -2.58 15.43 4.18
CA SER A 15 -2.05 16.66 4.81
C SER A 15 -1.49 17.63 3.78
N SER A 16 -1.05 18.81 4.25
CA SER A 16 -0.32 19.78 3.40
C SER A 16 0.95 19.18 2.81
N ASP A 17 1.54 18.21 3.51
CA ASP A 17 2.84 17.61 3.20
C ASP A 17 2.72 16.37 2.31
N TYR A 18 1.50 15.86 2.11
CA TYR A 18 1.24 14.75 1.23
C TYR A 18 1.43 15.15 -0.24
N LEU A 19 2.32 14.45 -0.93
CA LEU A 19 2.58 14.65 -2.36
C LEU A 19 1.68 13.77 -3.21
N PHE A 20 1.90 12.47 -3.13
CA PHE A 20 1.15 11.44 -3.86
C PHE A 20 1.35 10.09 -3.20
N SER A 21 0.53 9.14 -3.56
CA SER A 21 0.82 7.72 -3.31
C SER A 21 0.98 6.96 -4.62
N SER A 22 1.54 5.78 -4.53
CA SER A 22 1.66 4.88 -5.67
C SER A 22 1.36 3.44 -5.25
N ILE A 23 0.93 2.65 -6.23
CA ILE A 23 0.88 1.20 -6.10
C ILE A 23 2.01 0.60 -6.94
N GLU A 24 2.77 -0.28 -6.34
CA GLU A 24 3.82 -1.04 -7.00
C GLU A 24 3.45 -2.51 -7.02
N PHE A 25 3.75 -3.20 -8.10
CA PHE A 25 3.58 -4.64 -8.21
C PHE A 25 4.50 -5.21 -9.28
N THR A 26 4.78 -6.50 -9.16
CA THR A 26 5.56 -7.26 -10.14
C THR A 26 4.66 -8.31 -10.77
N VAL A 27 4.72 -8.45 -12.10
CA VAL A 27 4.07 -9.55 -12.82
C VAL A 27 4.95 -10.78 -12.69
N SER A 28 4.52 -11.80 -11.92
CA SER A 28 5.28 -13.03 -11.75
C SER A 28 5.04 -14.04 -12.86
N ASP A 29 3.83 -14.06 -13.44
CA ASP A 29 3.46 -14.91 -14.57
C ASP A 29 2.37 -14.23 -15.40
N THR A 30 2.37 -14.43 -16.71
CA THR A 30 1.32 -13.96 -17.60
C THR A 30 1.35 -14.66 -18.95
N ASN A 31 0.15 -14.92 -19.49
CA ASN A 31 0.00 -15.36 -20.89
C ASN A 31 -0.08 -14.18 -21.87
N SER A 32 0.05 -12.95 -21.40
CA SER A 32 0.04 -11.70 -22.19
C SER A 32 -1.21 -11.46 -23.05
N TYR A 33 -2.31 -12.18 -22.80
CA TYR A 33 -3.56 -12.02 -23.56
C TYR A 33 -4.47 -10.96 -22.91
N GLY A 34 -4.08 -9.70 -22.97
CA GLY A 34 -4.92 -8.62 -22.49
C GLY A 34 -4.15 -7.52 -21.78
N LYS A 35 -4.87 -6.70 -21.07
CA LYS A 35 -4.34 -5.57 -20.32
C LYS A 35 -4.82 -5.61 -18.89
N LEU A 36 -4.10 -4.96 -18.01
CA LEU A 36 -4.54 -4.67 -16.66
C LEU A 36 -5.06 -3.24 -16.60
N TYR A 37 -6.26 -3.08 -16.07
CA TYR A 37 -6.79 -1.79 -15.68
C TYR A 37 -6.56 -1.58 -14.20
N ILE A 38 -5.93 -0.47 -13.86
CA ILE A 38 -5.81 -0.01 -12.50
C ILE A 38 -6.91 1.03 -12.30
N ARG A 39 -7.79 0.77 -11.34
CA ARG A 39 -8.90 1.66 -11.00
C ARG A 39 -8.70 2.23 -9.61
N LEU A 40 -9.07 3.47 -9.44
CA LEU A 40 -9.16 4.14 -8.15
C LEU A 40 -10.60 4.63 -7.99
N ASN A 41 -11.29 4.15 -6.96
CA ASN A 41 -12.70 4.47 -6.68
C ASN A 41 -13.60 4.23 -7.91
N GLY A 42 -13.36 3.14 -8.64
CA GLY A 42 -14.09 2.75 -9.85
C GLY A 42 -13.65 3.47 -11.15
N LYS A 43 -12.84 4.51 -11.07
CA LYS A 43 -12.30 5.24 -12.22
C LYS A 43 -11.00 4.58 -12.70
N ILE A 44 -10.87 4.32 -14.00
CA ILE A 44 -9.61 3.83 -14.58
C ILE A 44 -8.59 4.97 -14.56
N ILE A 45 -7.47 4.74 -13.85
CA ILE A 45 -6.36 5.70 -13.75
C ILE A 45 -5.14 5.28 -14.57
N SER A 46 -5.03 3.98 -14.88
CA SER A 46 -3.94 3.46 -15.70
C SER A 46 -4.36 2.18 -16.43
N GLU A 47 -3.70 1.94 -17.55
CA GLU A 47 -3.80 0.73 -18.36
C GLU A 47 -2.40 0.25 -18.68
N VAL A 48 -2.08 -1.00 -18.35
CA VAL A 48 -0.76 -1.58 -18.59
C VAL A 48 -0.87 -2.92 -19.30
N SER A 49 0.10 -3.22 -20.17
CA SER A 49 0.25 -4.53 -20.78
C SER A 49 1.18 -5.36 -19.90
N PRO A 50 0.71 -6.47 -19.31
CA PRO A 50 1.52 -7.26 -18.41
C PRO A 50 2.60 -8.01 -19.18
N VAL A 51 3.84 -7.93 -18.68
CA VAL A 51 4.99 -8.70 -19.15
C VAL A 51 5.60 -9.40 -17.94
N GLU A 52 5.91 -10.68 -18.09
CA GLU A 52 6.52 -11.48 -17.02
C GLU A 52 7.84 -10.86 -16.54
N GLY A 53 8.01 -10.78 -15.23
CA GLY A 53 9.16 -10.16 -14.57
C GLY A 53 9.11 -8.63 -14.50
N GLN A 54 8.17 -7.97 -15.15
CA GLN A 54 8.10 -6.51 -15.16
C GLN A 54 7.51 -5.98 -13.84
N LYS A 55 8.20 -4.98 -13.29
CA LYS A 55 7.69 -4.17 -12.16
C LYS A 55 6.98 -2.94 -12.69
N PHE A 56 5.81 -2.66 -12.12
CA PHE A 56 5.03 -1.46 -12.37
C PHE A 56 4.97 -0.59 -11.12
N SER A 57 4.97 0.73 -11.32
CA SER A 57 4.69 1.73 -10.29
C SER A 57 3.67 2.71 -10.85
N ILE A 58 2.48 2.72 -10.28
CA ILE A 58 1.33 3.52 -10.75
C ILE A 58 1.02 4.59 -9.72
N VAL A 59 1.14 5.84 -10.14
CA VAL A 59 0.85 7.00 -9.28
C VAL A 59 -0.65 7.14 -9.06
N LEU A 60 -1.05 7.26 -7.80
CA LEU A 60 -2.39 7.58 -7.35
C LEU A 60 -2.43 9.08 -7.07
N ASN A 61 -2.93 9.87 -8.04
CA ASN A 61 -2.93 11.32 -7.91
C ASN A 61 -3.88 11.79 -6.80
N LYS A 62 -3.48 12.79 -6.05
CA LYS A 62 -4.26 13.40 -4.97
C LYS A 62 -5.67 13.82 -5.42
N ILE A 63 -5.82 14.28 -6.65
CA ILE A 63 -7.12 14.73 -7.21
C ILE A 63 -8.12 13.59 -7.41
N ASP A 64 -7.64 12.37 -7.58
CA ASP A 64 -8.49 11.18 -7.79
C ASP A 64 -8.81 10.46 -6.47
N GLN A 65 -8.21 10.91 -5.37
CA GLN A 65 -8.42 10.35 -4.03
C GLN A 65 -9.49 11.12 -3.26
N VAL A 66 -10.17 10.42 -2.37
CA VAL A 66 -11.14 11.02 -1.45
C VAL A 66 -10.61 11.01 -0.03
N ASN A 67 -11.09 11.95 0.80
CA ASN A 67 -10.85 11.87 2.24
C ASN A 67 -11.60 10.66 2.79
N GLY A 68 -10.88 9.71 3.36
CA GLY A 68 -11.43 8.46 3.84
C GLY A 68 -10.97 7.26 3.02
N ASN A 69 -11.78 6.23 2.95
CA ASN A 69 -11.42 4.99 2.27
C ASN A 69 -11.39 5.16 0.75
N ASN A 70 -10.26 4.81 0.16
CA ASN A 70 -10.08 4.72 -1.28
C ASN A 70 -9.93 3.25 -1.65
N LEU A 71 -10.63 2.82 -2.70
CA LEU A 71 -10.55 1.47 -3.24
C LEU A 71 -9.66 1.47 -4.48
N VAL A 72 -8.59 0.68 -4.45
CA VAL A 72 -7.79 0.37 -5.64
C VAL A 72 -8.13 -1.04 -6.11
N GLU A 73 -8.37 -1.15 -7.40
CA GLU A 73 -8.64 -2.41 -8.07
C GLU A 73 -7.64 -2.61 -9.21
N ILE A 74 -7.02 -3.78 -9.30
CA ILE A 74 -6.23 -4.21 -10.46
C ILE A 74 -7.07 -5.27 -11.18
N VAL A 75 -7.63 -4.89 -12.31
CA VAL A 75 -8.64 -5.69 -13.02
C VAL A 75 -8.11 -6.16 -14.36
N PRO A 76 -8.05 -7.45 -14.62
CA PRO A 76 -7.75 -7.97 -15.95
C PRO A 76 -8.83 -7.55 -16.96
N ASN A 77 -8.40 -6.99 -18.08
CA ASN A 77 -9.28 -6.71 -19.21
C ASN A 77 -8.94 -7.61 -20.38
N TYR A 78 -9.96 -8.28 -20.89
CA TYR A 78 -9.81 -9.20 -22.02
C TYR A 78 -9.89 -8.44 -23.32
N ILE A 79 -8.89 -8.63 -24.18
CA ILE A 79 -8.91 -8.10 -25.54
C ILE A 79 -9.36 -9.20 -26.48
N GLY A 80 -10.57 -9.09 -27.03
CA GLY A 80 -11.06 -9.94 -28.08
C GLY A 80 -12.39 -10.66 -27.82
N LEU A 81 -13.00 -11.15 -28.90
CA LEU A 81 -14.29 -11.85 -28.90
C LEU A 81 -14.16 -13.34 -28.55
N ASN A 82 -12.93 -13.84 -28.35
CA ASN A 82 -12.73 -15.26 -28.08
C ASN A 82 -12.80 -15.54 -26.57
N PRO A 83 -13.86 -16.22 -26.10
CA PRO A 83 -14.02 -16.51 -24.67
C PRO A 83 -12.98 -17.51 -24.11
N PHE A 84 -12.18 -18.11 -24.98
CA PHE A 84 -11.12 -19.04 -24.58
C PHE A 84 -9.77 -18.35 -24.32
N ASN A 85 -9.60 -17.12 -24.81
CA ASN A 85 -8.40 -16.33 -24.57
C ASN A 85 -8.56 -15.47 -23.31
N LYS A 86 -8.48 -16.09 -22.15
CA LYS A 86 -8.49 -15.38 -20.86
C LYS A 86 -7.07 -14.90 -20.54
N LEU A 87 -6.98 -13.70 -19.99
CA LEU A 87 -5.75 -13.24 -19.37
C LEU A 87 -5.52 -14.05 -18.10
N ASN A 88 -4.46 -14.86 -18.08
CA ASN A 88 -3.92 -15.40 -16.86
C ASN A 88 -2.80 -14.50 -16.41
N ILE A 89 -2.85 -14.08 -15.16
CA ILE A 89 -1.84 -13.23 -14.57
C ILE A 89 -1.68 -13.56 -13.10
N GLU A 90 -0.44 -13.57 -12.67
CA GLU A 90 -0.07 -13.65 -11.27
C GLU A 90 0.73 -12.40 -10.90
N LEU A 91 0.32 -11.73 -9.82
CA LEU A 91 1.00 -10.55 -9.31
C LEU A 91 1.66 -10.89 -7.97
N LYS A 92 2.86 -10.36 -7.77
CA LYS A 92 3.59 -10.44 -6.50
C LYS A 92 4.11 -9.07 -6.09
N ASP A 93 4.57 -8.95 -4.85
CA ASP A 93 5.16 -7.73 -4.31
C ASP A 93 4.24 -6.52 -4.50
N ILE A 94 2.94 -6.70 -4.23
CA ILE A 94 1.97 -5.61 -4.32
C ILE A 94 2.16 -4.71 -3.11
N ASN A 95 2.66 -3.49 -3.35
CA ASN A 95 2.98 -2.51 -2.33
C ASN A 95 2.20 -1.22 -2.53
N TYR A 96 1.82 -0.59 -1.45
CA TYR A 96 1.29 0.77 -1.43
C TYR A 96 2.34 1.69 -0.80
N VAL A 97 2.67 2.77 -1.50
CA VAL A 97 3.71 3.72 -1.11
C VAL A 97 3.10 5.11 -0.98
N GLU A 98 3.35 5.80 0.12
CA GLU A 98 2.97 7.20 0.32
C GLU A 98 4.22 8.09 0.32
N ASN A 99 4.12 9.22 -0.39
CA ASN A 99 5.20 10.19 -0.50
C ASN A 99 4.77 11.52 0.14
N TYR A 100 5.63 12.05 1.01
CA TYR A 100 5.41 13.29 1.74
C TYR A 100 6.60 14.23 1.56
N VAL A 101 6.36 15.56 1.57
CA VAL A 101 7.43 16.54 1.71
C VAL A 101 7.76 16.68 3.19
N GLY A 102 9.05 16.72 3.53
CA GLY A 102 9.56 16.71 4.89
C GLY A 102 9.23 17.93 5.76
N SER A 103 7.98 18.36 5.80
CA SER A 103 7.53 19.45 6.67
C SER A 103 6.84 18.96 7.93
N SER A 104 6.37 17.71 7.96
CA SER A 104 5.70 17.09 9.11
C SER A 104 6.61 16.08 9.79
N ASN A 105 6.61 16.10 11.12
CA ASN A 105 7.29 15.07 11.92
C ASN A 105 6.43 13.82 12.12
N VAL A 106 5.22 13.76 11.55
CA VAL A 106 4.29 12.66 11.73
C VAL A 106 3.72 12.24 10.39
N HIS A 107 3.93 10.97 10.05
CA HIS A 107 3.32 10.31 8.89
C HIS A 107 2.32 9.28 9.38
N LYS A 108 1.17 9.16 8.70
CA LYS A 108 0.11 8.26 9.14
C LYS A 108 -0.34 7.37 8.00
N ASN A 109 -0.53 6.10 8.33
CA ASN A 109 -1.17 5.11 7.47
C ASN A 109 -2.34 4.49 8.21
N SER A 110 -3.30 3.98 7.49
CA SER A 110 -4.44 3.32 8.09
C SER A 110 -4.77 2.00 7.43
N PHE A 111 -5.34 1.10 8.22
CA PHE A 111 -5.88 -0.17 7.76
C PHE A 111 -7.19 -0.49 8.49
N TYR A 112 -7.99 -1.37 7.91
CA TYR A 112 -9.29 -1.69 8.43
C TYR A 112 -9.37 -3.16 8.83
N ILE A 113 -9.76 -3.42 10.09
CA ILE A 113 -10.08 -4.76 10.59
C ILE A 113 -11.60 -4.93 10.57
N LYS A 114 -12.09 -5.84 9.74
CA LYS A 114 -13.52 -6.08 9.58
C LYS A 114 -14.11 -6.84 10.76
N ASP A 115 -13.37 -7.81 11.29
CA ASP A 115 -13.78 -8.63 12.44
C ASP A 115 -12.55 -9.05 13.24
N SER A 116 -12.52 -8.75 14.54
CA SER A 116 -11.39 -9.06 15.41
C SER A 116 -11.27 -10.54 15.76
N THR A 117 -12.31 -11.33 15.58
CA THR A 117 -12.29 -12.76 15.91
C THR A 117 -11.46 -13.60 14.94
N THR A 118 -11.15 -13.05 13.77
CA THR A 118 -10.40 -13.73 12.72
C THR A 118 -8.93 -13.32 12.64
N VAL A 119 -8.51 -12.30 13.41
CA VAL A 119 -7.14 -11.78 13.35
C VAL A 119 -6.36 -12.29 14.54
N SER A 120 -5.45 -13.23 14.31
CA SER A 120 -4.57 -13.80 15.34
C SER A 120 -3.18 -13.14 15.40
N GLU A 121 -2.76 -12.48 14.31
CA GLU A 121 -1.46 -11.83 14.22
C GLU A 121 -1.56 -10.64 13.23
N ILE A 122 -0.94 -9.52 13.59
CA ILE A 122 -0.79 -8.35 12.73
C ILE A 122 0.71 -8.13 12.55
N GLU A 123 1.21 -8.40 11.35
CA GLU A 123 2.61 -8.18 11.00
C GLU A 123 2.73 -6.99 10.06
N LEU A 124 3.52 -5.99 10.45
CA LEU A 124 3.87 -4.82 9.65
C LEU A 124 5.28 -4.98 9.11
N ASN A 125 5.41 -5.12 7.81
CA ASN A 125 6.69 -5.08 7.12
C ASN A 125 6.81 -3.76 6.37
N PHE A 126 7.92 -3.06 6.52
CA PHE A 126 8.17 -1.82 5.82
C PHE A 126 9.66 -1.62 5.55
N LEU A 127 9.93 -0.81 4.54
CA LEU A 127 11.27 -0.34 4.21
C LEU A 127 11.31 1.17 4.48
N SER A 128 12.27 1.61 5.25
CA SER A 128 12.57 3.03 5.49
C SER A 128 13.79 3.44 4.68
N LYS A 129 13.64 4.49 3.89
CA LYS A 129 14.74 5.13 3.14
C LYS A 129 14.73 6.63 3.41
N SER A 130 15.90 7.17 3.73
CA SER A 130 16.13 8.59 3.87
C SER A 130 17.37 9.00 3.07
N PRO A 131 17.38 10.18 2.43
CA PRO A 131 18.57 10.72 1.79
C PRO A 131 19.67 11.07 2.80
N ASP A 132 19.32 11.30 4.05
CA ASP A 132 20.24 11.62 5.14
C ASP A 132 20.53 10.40 6.02
N TYR A 133 21.61 10.46 6.81
CA TYR A 133 21.95 9.40 7.75
C TYR A 133 20.84 9.20 8.79
N GLY A 134 20.07 8.15 8.59
CA GLY A 134 19.07 7.52 9.41
C GLY A 134 18.35 8.36 10.45
N PRO A 135 17.23 9.01 10.14
CA PRO A 135 16.44 9.67 11.16
C PRO A 135 15.94 8.66 12.17
N LYS A 136 15.94 9.06 13.43
CA LYS A 136 15.19 8.33 14.44
C LYS A 136 13.71 8.55 14.20
N PHE A 137 12.97 7.46 14.16
CA PHE A 137 11.53 7.50 14.12
C PHE A 137 10.91 6.47 15.04
N SER A 138 9.73 6.76 15.50
CA SER A 138 8.95 5.89 16.38
C SER A 138 7.65 5.51 15.71
N ILE A 139 7.22 4.25 15.91
CA ILE A 139 5.97 3.74 15.37
C ILE A 139 4.95 3.62 16.48
N PHE A 140 3.72 4.07 16.21
CA PHE A 140 2.56 3.96 17.07
C PHE A 140 1.41 3.28 16.34
N LEU A 141 0.64 2.48 17.05
CA LEU A 141 -0.63 1.93 16.58
C LEU A 141 -1.75 2.49 17.46
N ASN A 142 -2.68 3.24 16.86
CA ASN A 142 -3.77 3.89 17.60
C ASN A 142 -3.27 4.66 18.84
N ASP A 143 -2.24 5.49 18.68
CA ASP A 143 -1.54 6.26 19.73
C ASP A 143 -0.71 5.43 20.73
N ASN A 144 -0.72 4.10 20.65
CA ASN A 144 0.11 3.25 21.50
C ASN A 144 1.49 3.05 20.87
N PHE A 145 2.55 3.32 21.65
CA PHE A 145 3.93 3.13 21.22
C PHE A 145 4.23 1.66 20.93
N ILE A 146 4.81 1.39 19.77
CA ILE A 146 5.21 0.04 19.34
C ILE A 146 6.73 -0.12 19.42
N ASN A 147 7.48 0.72 18.71
CA ASN A 147 8.93 0.62 18.63
C ASN A 147 9.57 1.92 18.11
N SER A 148 10.89 2.04 18.27
CA SER A 148 11.70 3.12 17.71
C SER A 148 12.85 2.58 16.88
N PHE A 149 13.19 3.28 15.81
CA PHE A 149 14.23 2.92 14.87
C PHE A 149 15.17 4.10 14.62
N ASN A 150 16.46 3.80 14.41
CA ASN A 150 17.49 4.81 14.24
C ASN A 150 18.30 4.64 12.96
N ARG A 151 17.89 3.78 12.06
CA ARG A 151 18.55 3.49 10.78
C ARG A 151 17.55 3.22 9.70
N ASP A 152 17.98 3.42 8.46
CA ASP A 152 17.27 2.92 7.29
C ASP A 152 17.37 1.39 7.21
N GLY A 153 16.38 0.77 6.61
CA GLY A 153 16.39 -0.68 6.41
C GLY A 153 15.01 -1.28 6.26
N GLU A 154 15.00 -2.59 6.09
CA GLU A 154 13.80 -3.40 6.10
C GLU A 154 13.50 -3.82 7.54
N TYR A 155 12.25 -3.67 7.92
CA TYR A 155 11.77 -3.99 9.26
C TYR A 155 10.53 -4.87 9.18
N SER A 156 10.46 -5.85 10.08
CA SER A 156 9.28 -6.66 10.34
C SER A 156 8.88 -6.49 11.80
N LEU A 157 7.64 -6.10 12.03
CA LEU A 157 7.09 -5.86 13.37
C LEU A 157 5.80 -6.63 13.56
N ASN A 158 5.75 -7.39 14.67
CA ASN A 158 4.47 -7.88 15.16
C ASN A 158 3.79 -6.77 15.97
N LEU A 159 2.64 -6.31 15.47
CA LEU A 159 1.84 -5.33 16.16
C LEU A 159 0.99 -6.02 17.23
N ASN A 160 1.04 -5.49 18.46
CA ASN A 160 0.24 -6.06 19.54
C ASN A 160 -1.26 -5.87 19.23
N GLN A 161 -1.99 -6.97 19.18
CA GLN A 161 -3.43 -7.01 18.92
C GLN A 161 -4.26 -6.21 19.92
N GLU A 162 -3.78 -6.07 21.17
CA GLU A 162 -4.46 -5.27 22.19
C GLU A 162 -4.58 -3.80 21.79
N TYR A 163 -3.70 -3.31 20.92
CA TYR A 163 -3.74 -1.93 20.42
C TYR A 163 -4.55 -1.78 19.12
N ALA A 164 -4.91 -2.90 18.50
CA ALA A 164 -5.76 -2.92 17.32
C ALA A 164 -7.25 -2.99 17.71
N LYS A 165 -8.10 -2.40 16.89
CA LYS A 165 -9.55 -2.40 17.10
C LYS A 165 -10.28 -2.82 15.83
N VAL A 166 -11.51 -3.30 16.00
CA VAL A 166 -12.42 -3.47 14.86
C VAL A 166 -12.71 -2.10 14.25
N GLY A 167 -12.66 -2.02 12.93
CA GLY A 167 -12.78 -0.77 12.21
C GLY A 167 -11.42 -0.20 11.80
N LEU A 168 -11.36 1.12 11.72
CA LEU A 168 -10.18 1.86 11.27
C LEU A 168 -9.09 1.84 12.34
N ASN A 169 -7.89 1.42 11.93
CA ASN A 169 -6.66 1.48 12.72
C ASN A 169 -5.67 2.42 12.05
N ILE A 170 -4.91 3.17 12.84
CA ILE A 170 -3.96 4.16 12.38
C ILE A 170 -2.57 3.77 12.87
N ILE A 171 -1.63 3.64 11.91
CA ILE A 171 -0.19 3.53 12.19
C ILE A 171 0.41 4.92 12.00
N GLU A 172 1.07 5.43 13.03
CA GLU A 172 1.81 6.70 12.97
C GLU A 172 3.30 6.44 13.02
N TYR A 173 4.04 7.10 12.13
CA TYR A 173 5.49 7.18 12.13
C TYR A 173 5.86 8.60 12.58
N ARG A 174 6.39 8.73 13.78
CA ARG A 174 6.82 10.02 14.35
C ARG A 174 8.33 10.17 14.23
N LEU A 175 8.77 11.20 13.55
CA LEU A 175 10.16 11.52 13.30
C LEU A 175 10.71 12.46 14.37
N ASP A 176 11.94 12.24 14.83
CA ASP A 176 12.61 13.12 15.78
C ASP A 176 13.07 14.43 15.12
N SER A 177 13.20 14.44 13.78
CA SER A 177 13.57 15.62 13.00
C SER A 177 12.79 15.69 11.69
N LYS A 178 12.68 16.89 11.13
CA LYS A 178 12.13 17.06 9.77
C LYS A 178 13.13 16.49 8.78
N SER A 179 12.78 15.45 8.11
CA SER A 179 13.57 14.83 7.04
C SER A 179 12.65 14.23 6.00
N ASP A 180 13.13 14.15 4.78
CA ASP A 180 12.45 13.44 3.73
C ASP A 180 12.60 11.94 3.99
N ILE A 181 11.50 11.26 4.22
CA ILE A 181 11.46 9.80 4.39
C ILE A 181 10.48 9.19 3.43
N GLU A 182 10.93 8.18 2.75
CA GLU A 182 10.09 7.27 1.99
C GLU A 182 9.83 6.04 2.83
N PHE A 183 8.56 5.80 3.18
CA PHE A 183 8.12 4.55 3.79
C PHE A 183 7.46 3.70 2.72
N ILE A 184 8.06 2.58 2.42
CA ILE A 184 7.48 1.55 1.58
C ILE A 184 6.83 0.55 2.51
N LEU A 185 5.50 0.46 2.48
CA LEU A 185 4.71 -0.46 3.31
C LEU A 185 4.39 -1.72 2.51
N PRO A 186 5.24 -2.75 2.64
CA PRO A 186 5.09 -3.88 1.75
C PRO A 186 3.91 -4.77 2.08
N LYS A 187 3.59 -5.04 3.35
CA LYS A 187 2.51 -6.00 3.67
C LYS A 187 2.04 -5.86 5.11
N LEU A 188 0.75 -5.69 5.27
CA LEU A 188 0.06 -6.00 6.51
C LEU A 188 -0.52 -7.41 6.38
N PHE A 189 0.01 -8.35 7.12
CA PHE A 189 -0.56 -9.69 7.20
C PHE A 189 -1.51 -9.74 8.38
N LEU A 190 -2.77 -10.01 8.09
CA LEU A 190 -3.77 -10.41 9.07
C LEU A 190 -3.84 -11.94 9.01
N LYS A 191 -3.29 -12.62 10.00
CA LYS A 191 -3.40 -14.08 10.13
C LYS A 191 -4.41 -14.44 11.19
#